data_ca351784bea5e2386e545bc90049a66f
#
_entry.id   ca351784bea5e2386e545bc90049a66f
#
_cell.length_a   1.000
_cell.length_b   1.000
_cell.length_c   1.000
_cell.angle_alpha   90.00
_cell.angle_beta   90.00
_cell.angle_gamma   90.00
#
_symmetry.space_group_name_H-M   'P 1'
#
loop_
_entity.id
_entity.type
_entity.pdbx_description
1 polymer ?
#
loop_
_entity_poly.entity_id
_entity_poly.type
_entity_poly.pdbx_seq_one_letter_code
_entity_poly.pdbx_strand_id
1 'polypeptide(L)'
;FIINSRRTYEEELQNNEQLNDQMQSSGLTEAERASILSKKMDSDKLLSIYKENMLIATDLLRKYPEGIPIAGALVLTYDNAAFVIAEGFNEKYGNLNPSYLIKWQMINDYANMGYKYINMNAVAGEFETENKYSGLNETKLGFNSIVTEYIGEFDIVLNNFSYNLYK
;
A
#
# COMPACT_ATOMS: atom_id res chain seq x y z
N PHE A 1 -11.49 0.65 -5.71
CA PHE A 1 -11.27 1.93 -5.00
C PHE A 1 -12.57 2.69 -4.77
N ILE A 2 -13.33 3.00 -5.80
CA ILE A 2 -14.53 3.86 -5.73
C ILE A 2 -15.59 3.29 -4.76
N ILE A 3 -15.92 2.02 -4.90
CA ILE A 3 -16.90 1.33 -4.02
C ILE A 3 -16.40 1.33 -2.58
N ASN A 4 -15.13 1.05 -2.37
CA ASN A 4 -14.54 1.01 -1.04
C ASN A 4 -14.48 2.40 -0.39
N SER A 5 -14.17 3.47 -1.14
CA SER A 5 -14.09 4.83 -0.59
C SER A 5 -15.42 5.30 0.00
N ARG A 6 -16.53 5.01 -0.66
CA ARG A 6 -17.85 5.34 -0.14
C ARG A 6 -18.18 4.52 1.11
N ARG A 7 -17.98 3.21 1.06
CA ARG A 7 -18.23 2.33 2.21
C ARG A 7 -17.39 2.74 3.42
N THR A 8 -16.08 2.98 3.22
CA THR A 8 -15.18 3.38 4.29
C THR A 8 -15.61 4.71 4.93
N TYR A 9 -16.09 5.67 4.14
CA TYR A 9 -16.62 6.91 4.66
C TYR A 9 -17.91 6.69 5.48
N GLU A 10 -18.83 5.88 4.97
CA GLU A 10 -20.10 5.57 5.65
C GLU A 10 -19.86 4.81 6.97
N GLU A 11 -18.95 3.84 6.98
CA GLU A 11 -18.54 3.09 8.19
C GLU A 11 -17.93 4.01 9.25
N GLU A 12 -17.01 4.91 8.85
CA GLU A 12 -16.40 5.85 9.78
C GLU A 12 -17.40 6.91 10.28
N LEU A 13 -18.35 7.32 9.46
CA LEU A 13 -19.41 8.23 9.87
C LEU A 13 -20.26 7.61 10.99
N GLN A 14 -20.64 6.35 10.87
CA GLN A 14 -21.36 5.63 11.90
C GLN A 14 -20.53 5.49 13.19
N ASN A 15 -19.24 5.19 13.08
CA ASN A 15 -18.33 5.14 14.22
C ASN A 15 -18.26 6.50 14.94
N ASN A 16 -18.15 7.59 14.21
CA ASN A 16 -18.11 8.95 14.77
C ASN A 16 -19.41 9.33 15.47
N GLU A 17 -20.56 8.96 14.91
CA GLU A 17 -21.87 9.17 15.54
C GLU A 17 -21.99 8.38 16.85
N GLN A 18 -21.56 7.11 16.87
CA GLN A 18 -21.53 6.30 18.09
C GLN A 18 -20.62 6.91 19.17
N LEU A 19 -19.47 7.46 18.81
CA LEU A 19 -18.58 8.14 19.75
C LEU A 19 -19.21 9.41 20.31
N ASN A 20 -19.98 10.16 19.50
CA ASN A 20 -20.76 11.30 19.97
C ASN A 20 -21.83 10.90 21.00
N ASP A 21 -22.57 9.83 20.73
CA ASP A 21 -23.61 9.32 21.64
C ASP A 21 -22.99 8.83 22.95
N GLN A 22 -21.84 8.15 22.88
CA GLN A 22 -21.10 7.75 24.09
C GLN A 22 -20.64 8.96 24.91
N MET A 23 -20.19 10.05 24.29
CA MET A 23 -19.79 11.27 24.99
C MET A 23 -20.97 11.96 25.74
N GLN A 24 -22.18 11.80 25.23
CA GLN A 24 -23.39 12.37 25.84
C GLN A 24 -23.96 11.51 26.98
N SER A 25 -23.45 10.30 27.18
CA SER A 25 -23.91 9.38 28.22
C SER A 25 -23.63 9.95 29.62
N SER A 26 -24.61 9.83 30.50
CA SER A 26 -24.48 10.22 31.91
C SER A 26 -23.71 9.16 32.70
N GLY A 27 -22.81 9.59 33.58
CA GLY A 27 -22.08 8.68 34.47
C GLY A 27 -20.69 8.28 34.04
N LEU A 28 -20.15 8.86 32.95
CA LEU A 28 -18.76 8.65 32.53
C LEU A 28 -17.78 9.24 33.53
N THR A 29 -16.75 8.46 33.88
CA THR A 29 -15.57 8.97 34.59
C THR A 29 -14.78 9.92 33.72
N GLU A 30 -13.93 10.75 34.33
CA GLU A 30 -13.07 11.69 33.62
C GLU A 30 -12.07 10.96 32.67
N ALA A 31 -11.56 9.81 33.08
CA ALA A 31 -10.66 8.98 32.26
C ALA A 31 -11.39 8.38 31.03
N GLU A 32 -12.61 7.88 31.20
CA GLU A 32 -13.43 7.38 30.09
C GLU A 32 -13.78 8.50 29.11
N ARG A 33 -14.15 9.65 29.61
CA ARG A 33 -14.45 10.82 28.77
C ARG A 33 -13.24 11.28 27.96
N ALA A 34 -12.05 11.33 28.56
CA ALA A 34 -10.81 11.66 27.87
C ALA A 34 -10.45 10.62 26.78
N SER A 35 -10.66 9.34 27.07
CA SER A 35 -10.45 8.26 26.09
C SER A 35 -11.38 8.36 24.89
N ILE A 36 -12.68 8.61 25.12
CA ILE A 36 -13.66 8.78 24.03
C ILE A 36 -13.34 10.02 23.21
N LEU A 37 -12.94 11.13 23.85
CA LEU A 37 -12.55 12.36 23.16
C LEU A 37 -11.35 12.15 22.23
N SER A 38 -10.32 11.43 22.70
CA SER A 38 -9.17 11.09 21.85
C SER A 38 -9.58 10.28 20.61
N LYS A 39 -10.40 9.25 20.80
CA LYS A 39 -10.92 8.43 19.69
C LYS A 39 -11.75 9.26 18.72
N LYS A 40 -12.57 10.17 19.24
CA LYS A 40 -13.37 11.06 18.41
C LYS A 40 -12.51 12.01 17.59
N MET A 41 -11.47 12.58 18.16
CA MET A 41 -10.53 13.44 17.43
C MET A 41 -9.83 12.70 16.28
N ASP A 42 -9.48 11.44 16.49
CA ASP A 42 -8.89 10.61 15.45
C ASP A 42 -9.91 10.24 14.37
N SER A 43 -11.14 9.91 14.75
CA SER A 43 -12.26 9.68 13.84
C SER A 43 -12.60 10.93 13.01
N ASP A 44 -12.62 12.12 13.59
CA ASP A 44 -12.85 13.39 12.86
C ASP A 44 -11.79 13.62 11.76
N LYS A 45 -10.52 13.29 12.05
CA LYS A 45 -9.43 13.36 11.04
C LYS A 45 -9.65 12.34 9.91
N LEU A 46 -9.99 11.09 10.28
CA LEU A 46 -10.26 10.03 9.30
C LEU A 46 -11.47 10.38 8.43
N LEU A 47 -12.54 10.93 9.00
CA LEU A 47 -13.71 11.40 8.24
C LEU A 47 -13.35 12.44 7.20
N SER A 48 -12.47 13.39 7.53
CA SER A 48 -12.00 14.40 6.58
C SER A 48 -11.28 13.76 5.40
N ILE A 49 -10.35 12.83 5.67
CA ILE A 49 -9.58 12.10 4.65
C ILE A 49 -10.51 11.23 3.78
N TYR A 50 -11.40 10.47 4.40
CA TYR A 50 -12.31 9.58 3.66
C TYR A 50 -13.33 10.32 2.83
N LYS A 51 -13.80 11.48 3.30
CA LYS A 51 -14.66 12.37 2.53
C LYS A 51 -13.96 12.89 1.27
N GLU A 52 -12.72 13.33 1.40
CA GLU A 52 -11.91 13.77 0.26
C GLU A 52 -11.70 12.62 -0.74
N ASN A 53 -11.32 11.44 -0.27
CA ASN A 53 -11.16 10.26 -1.10
C ASN A 53 -12.46 9.88 -1.83
N MET A 54 -13.60 9.96 -1.17
CA MET A 54 -14.91 9.71 -1.77
C MET A 54 -15.24 10.72 -2.88
N LEU A 55 -14.94 12.00 -2.67
CA LEU A 55 -15.15 13.05 -3.68
C LEU A 55 -14.25 12.83 -4.90
N ILE A 56 -12.97 12.53 -4.68
CA ILE A 56 -12.03 12.19 -5.77
C ILE A 56 -12.53 10.97 -6.53
N ALA A 57 -12.93 9.91 -5.83
CA ALA A 57 -13.45 8.70 -6.44
C ALA A 57 -14.71 8.96 -7.28
N THR A 58 -15.62 9.80 -6.79
CA THR A 58 -16.85 10.18 -7.50
C THR A 58 -16.54 10.98 -8.78
N ASP A 59 -15.59 11.91 -8.72
CA ASP A 59 -15.18 12.68 -9.90
C ASP A 59 -14.48 11.81 -10.94
N LEU A 60 -13.64 10.87 -10.49
CA LEU A 60 -12.99 9.91 -11.37
C LEU A 60 -14.00 8.98 -12.06
N LEU A 61 -15.02 8.49 -11.34
CA LEU A 61 -16.08 7.67 -11.94
C LEU A 61 -16.88 8.44 -13.00
N ARG A 62 -17.21 9.69 -12.71
CA ARG A 62 -17.91 10.54 -13.67
C ARG A 62 -17.10 10.78 -14.94
N LYS A 63 -15.78 10.97 -14.79
CA LYS A 63 -14.86 11.29 -15.89
C LYS A 63 -14.42 10.06 -16.68
N TYR A 64 -14.31 8.92 -16.00
CA TYR A 64 -13.84 7.67 -16.56
C TYR A 64 -14.76 6.52 -16.10
N PRO A 65 -15.98 6.41 -16.68
CA PRO A 65 -16.96 5.42 -16.23
C PRO A 65 -16.49 3.96 -16.39
N GLU A 66 -15.63 3.70 -17.38
CA GLU A 66 -14.99 2.39 -17.60
C GLU A 66 -13.75 2.14 -16.70
N GLY A 67 -13.38 3.13 -15.87
CA GLY A 67 -12.18 3.10 -15.07
C GLY A 67 -10.92 3.55 -15.83
N ILE A 68 -9.85 3.79 -15.08
CA ILE A 68 -8.53 4.08 -15.64
C ILE A 68 -7.48 3.24 -14.90
N PRO A 69 -6.44 2.76 -15.58
CA PRO A 69 -5.31 2.13 -14.92
C PRO A 69 -4.49 3.22 -14.19
N ILE A 70 -4.36 3.10 -12.88
CA ILE A 70 -3.55 4.02 -12.05
C ILE A 70 -2.27 3.38 -11.52
N ALA A 71 -2.19 2.06 -11.49
CA ALA A 71 -1.00 1.30 -11.17
C ALA A 71 -0.95 0.00 -11.97
N GLY A 72 0.23 -0.54 -12.15
CA GLY A 72 0.46 -1.81 -12.83
C GLY A 72 1.71 -2.50 -12.31
N ALA A 73 1.75 -3.81 -12.43
CA ALA A 73 2.92 -4.61 -12.14
C ALA A 73 3.09 -5.73 -13.17
N LEU A 74 4.34 -6.04 -13.49
CA LEU A 74 4.72 -7.22 -14.24
C LEU A 74 5.23 -8.26 -13.25
N VAL A 75 4.61 -9.43 -13.24
CA VAL A 75 4.95 -10.51 -12.33
C VAL A 75 5.26 -11.76 -13.15
N LEU A 76 6.38 -12.40 -12.85
CA LEU A 76 6.72 -13.73 -13.36
C LEU A 76 6.51 -14.75 -12.25
N THR A 77 6.06 -15.93 -12.61
CA THR A 77 5.89 -17.04 -11.68
C THR A 77 6.82 -18.18 -12.04
N TYR A 78 7.44 -18.76 -11.03
CA TYR A 78 8.25 -19.94 -11.16
C TYR A 78 8.12 -20.81 -9.91
N ASP A 79 7.88 -22.09 -10.11
CA ASP A 79 7.61 -23.04 -9.03
C ASP A 79 6.49 -22.52 -8.09
N ASN A 80 6.79 -22.27 -6.84
CA ASN A 80 5.85 -21.80 -5.82
C ASN A 80 6.06 -20.31 -5.44
N ALA A 81 6.78 -19.57 -6.28
CA ALA A 81 7.11 -18.16 -6.06
C ALA A 81 6.63 -17.25 -7.19
N ALA A 82 6.20 -16.05 -6.84
CA ALA A 82 5.89 -14.95 -7.74
C ALA A 82 6.95 -13.86 -7.60
N PHE A 83 7.47 -13.36 -8.71
CA PHE A 83 8.56 -12.37 -8.77
C PHE A 83 8.04 -11.11 -9.42
N VAL A 84 7.99 -10.00 -8.69
CA VAL A 84 7.66 -8.69 -9.24
C VAL A 84 8.87 -8.18 -10.03
N ILE A 85 8.75 -8.11 -11.35
CA ILE A 85 9.83 -7.69 -12.24
C ILE A 85 9.83 -6.18 -12.43
N ALA A 86 8.64 -5.59 -12.54
CA ALA A 86 8.46 -4.15 -12.66
C ALA A 86 7.13 -3.76 -12.03
N GLU A 87 7.09 -2.58 -11.46
CA GLU A 87 5.88 -1.95 -10.98
C GLU A 87 5.93 -0.45 -11.24
N GLY A 88 4.77 0.16 -11.38
CA GLY A 88 4.68 1.60 -11.56
C GLY A 88 3.27 2.10 -11.32
N PHE A 89 3.15 3.39 -11.11
CA PHE A 89 1.86 4.04 -10.95
C PHE A 89 1.86 5.44 -11.57
N ASN A 90 0.69 5.96 -11.81
CA ASN A 90 0.50 7.33 -12.30
C ASN A 90 0.63 8.29 -11.11
N GLU A 91 1.69 9.10 -11.09
CA GLU A 91 2.02 10.05 -10.02
C GLU A 91 0.87 11.03 -9.70
N LYS A 92 0.05 11.36 -10.70
CA LYS A 92 -1.13 12.21 -10.53
C LYS A 92 -2.10 11.68 -9.46
N TYR A 93 -2.09 10.38 -9.24
CA TYR A 93 -2.96 9.70 -8.28
C TYR A 93 -2.17 9.11 -7.09
N GLY A 94 -0.97 9.63 -6.84
CA GLY A 94 -0.10 9.17 -5.75
C GLY A 94 -0.77 9.25 -4.36
N ASN A 95 -1.60 10.28 -4.14
CA ASN A 95 -2.38 10.45 -2.91
C ASN A 95 -3.39 9.32 -2.61
N LEU A 96 -3.71 8.48 -3.60
CA LEU A 96 -4.55 7.29 -3.44
C LEU A 96 -3.76 6.05 -3.02
N ASN A 97 -2.45 6.19 -2.78
CA ASN A 97 -1.55 5.10 -2.41
C ASN A 97 -1.60 3.87 -3.34
N PRO A 98 -1.53 4.05 -4.67
CA PRO A 98 -1.73 2.98 -5.63
C PRO A 98 -0.69 1.85 -5.52
N SER A 99 0.53 2.15 -5.05
CA SER A 99 1.58 1.15 -4.79
C SER A 99 1.19 0.17 -3.68
N TYR A 100 0.52 0.64 -2.63
CA TYR A 100 0.02 -0.23 -1.56
C TYR A 100 -1.12 -1.11 -2.07
N LEU A 101 -2.05 -0.52 -2.81
CA LEU A 101 -3.20 -1.25 -3.34
C LEU A 101 -2.78 -2.39 -4.27
N ILE A 102 -1.86 -2.13 -5.21
CA ILE A 102 -1.41 -3.17 -6.14
C ILE A 102 -0.63 -4.29 -5.44
N LYS A 103 0.21 -3.95 -4.46
CA LYS A 103 0.91 -4.96 -3.65
C LYS A 103 -0.06 -5.81 -2.84
N TRP A 104 -1.03 -5.18 -2.20
CA TRP A 104 -2.07 -5.91 -1.47
C TRP A 104 -2.86 -6.85 -2.38
N GLN A 105 -3.24 -6.38 -3.57
CA GLN A 105 -3.93 -7.21 -4.55
C GLN A 105 -3.08 -8.40 -4.98
N MET A 106 -1.79 -8.18 -5.31
CA MET A 106 -0.87 -9.26 -5.67
C MET A 106 -0.72 -10.29 -4.54
N ILE A 107 -0.56 -9.84 -3.29
CA ILE A 107 -0.45 -10.75 -2.14
C ILE A 107 -1.70 -11.65 -2.06
N ASN A 108 -2.89 -11.07 -2.15
CA ASN A 108 -4.13 -11.84 -2.08
C ASN A 108 -4.29 -12.80 -3.27
N ASP A 109 -4.03 -12.34 -4.48
CA ASP A 109 -4.21 -13.15 -5.69
C ASP A 109 -3.26 -14.35 -5.68
N TYR A 110 -1.97 -14.13 -5.43
CA TYR A 110 -0.97 -15.21 -5.43
C TYR A 110 -1.12 -16.14 -4.22
N ALA A 111 -1.52 -15.63 -3.05
CA ALA A 111 -1.84 -16.48 -1.91
C ALA A 111 -3.04 -17.40 -2.21
N ASN A 112 -4.10 -16.87 -2.84
CA ASN A 112 -5.28 -17.65 -3.25
C ASN A 112 -4.93 -18.68 -4.34
N MET A 113 -3.96 -18.42 -5.19
CA MET A 113 -3.44 -19.35 -6.19
C MET A 113 -2.50 -20.41 -5.58
N GLY A 114 -2.17 -20.32 -4.28
CA GLY A 114 -1.33 -21.29 -3.58
C GLY A 114 0.17 -21.03 -3.64
N TYR A 115 0.60 -19.85 -4.12
CA TYR A 115 2.00 -19.45 -4.08
C TYR A 115 2.45 -19.20 -2.64
N LYS A 116 3.67 -19.63 -2.32
CA LYS A 116 4.21 -19.53 -0.96
C LYS A 116 5.02 -18.26 -0.73
N TYR A 117 5.57 -17.69 -1.81
CA TYR A 117 6.48 -16.55 -1.74
C TYR A 117 6.11 -15.52 -2.81
N ILE A 118 6.21 -14.25 -2.43
CA ILE A 118 6.19 -13.12 -3.36
C ILE A 118 7.49 -12.35 -3.18
N ASN A 119 8.33 -12.34 -4.21
CA ASN A 119 9.53 -11.50 -4.24
C ASN A 119 9.13 -10.11 -4.77
N MET A 120 9.19 -9.10 -3.90
CA MET A 120 8.82 -7.72 -4.22
C MET A 120 9.97 -6.91 -4.84
N ASN A 121 10.96 -7.62 -5.44
CA ASN A 121 12.16 -7.02 -6.04
C ASN A 121 13.08 -6.37 -4.99
N ALA A 122 14.13 -5.67 -5.45
CA ALA A 122 15.18 -5.12 -4.61
C ALA A 122 14.67 -4.05 -3.62
N VAL A 123 15.37 -3.95 -2.50
CA VAL A 123 15.30 -2.81 -1.57
C VAL A 123 16.60 -2.03 -1.68
N ALA A 124 16.58 -0.74 -1.34
CA ALA A 124 17.82 0.00 -1.15
C ALA A 124 18.53 -0.53 0.09
N GLY A 125 19.85 -0.75 -0.01
CA GLY A 125 20.66 -1.27 1.11
C GLY A 125 20.79 -0.30 2.29
N GLU A 126 20.39 0.95 2.12
CA GLU A 126 20.38 1.98 3.16
C GLU A 126 18.97 2.06 3.75
N PHE A 127 18.86 1.72 5.04
CA PHE A 127 17.58 1.75 5.77
C PHE A 127 17.43 2.99 6.67
N GLU A 128 18.38 3.94 6.59
CA GLU A 128 18.28 5.20 7.31
C GLU A 128 17.20 6.11 6.73
N THR A 129 16.54 6.85 7.61
CA THR A 129 15.24 7.49 7.38
C THR A 129 15.23 8.68 6.41
N GLU A 130 16.35 9.14 5.90
CA GLU A 130 16.41 10.38 5.09
C GLU A 130 17.11 10.20 3.72
N ASN A 131 17.07 9.02 3.13
CA ASN A 131 17.59 8.83 1.77
C ASN A 131 16.47 8.89 0.71
N LYS A 132 16.85 9.13 -0.55
CA LYS A 132 15.91 9.22 -1.69
C LYS A 132 15.13 7.92 -1.98
N TYR A 133 15.50 6.81 -1.34
CA TYR A 133 14.88 5.50 -1.50
C TYR A 133 14.02 5.08 -0.30
N SER A 134 13.87 5.94 0.72
CA SER A 134 13.09 5.62 1.94
C SER A 134 11.68 5.17 1.62
N GLY A 135 10.96 5.86 0.74
CA GLY A 135 9.61 5.50 0.34
C GLY A 135 9.51 4.11 -0.33
N LEU A 136 10.55 3.66 -1.05
CA LEU A 136 10.60 2.31 -1.61
C LEU A 136 10.69 1.25 -0.52
N ASN A 137 11.56 1.48 0.47
CA ASN A 137 11.74 0.58 1.60
C ASN A 137 10.49 0.57 2.51
N GLU A 138 9.96 1.75 2.86
CA GLU A 138 8.76 1.90 3.68
C GLU A 138 7.56 1.13 3.12
N THR A 139 7.31 1.26 1.82
CA THR A 139 6.20 0.55 1.17
C THR A 139 6.33 -0.96 1.32
N LYS A 140 7.54 -1.52 1.21
CA LYS A 140 7.76 -2.96 1.34
C LYS A 140 7.75 -3.42 2.79
N LEU A 141 8.38 -2.67 3.69
CA LEU A 141 8.37 -2.94 5.12
C LEU A 141 6.96 -2.86 5.72
N GLY A 142 6.10 -1.99 5.19
CA GLY A 142 4.69 -1.89 5.57
C GLY A 142 3.88 -3.19 5.38
N PHE A 143 4.35 -4.10 4.53
CA PHE A 143 3.81 -5.47 4.38
C PHE A 143 4.55 -6.52 5.21
N ASN A 144 5.37 -6.10 6.17
CA ASN A 144 6.20 -6.98 7.01
C ASN A 144 7.10 -7.91 6.18
N SER A 145 7.67 -7.37 5.09
CA SER A 145 8.53 -8.12 4.18
C SER A 145 9.86 -8.48 4.85
N ILE A 146 10.36 -9.68 4.54
CA ILE A 146 11.68 -10.14 5.00
C ILE A 146 12.71 -9.71 3.96
N VAL A 147 13.71 -8.93 4.37
CA VAL A 147 14.84 -8.57 3.53
C VAL A 147 15.81 -9.75 3.49
N THR A 148 16.16 -10.17 2.27
CA THR A 148 17.10 -11.27 2.04
C THR A 148 18.26 -10.76 1.20
N GLU A 149 19.47 -10.94 1.69
CA GLU A 149 20.69 -10.67 0.95
C GLU A 149 21.10 -11.92 0.18
N TYR A 150 21.29 -11.75 -1.14
CA TYR A 150 21.80 -12.82 -2.01
C TYR A 150 23.31 -12.72 -2.10
N ILE A 151 23.96 -13.84 -2.47
CA ILE A 151 25.42 -13.94 -2.60
C ILE A 151 26.01 -13.08 -3.74
N GLY A 152 25.16 -12.40 -4.52
CA GLY A 152 25.58 -11.57 -5.66
C GLY A 152 25.51 -12.28 -6.99
N GLU A 153 26.00 -11.58 -8.02
CA GLU A 153 26.10 -12.11 -9.39
C GLU A 153 27.52 -12.60 -9.67
N PHE A 154 27.64 -13.67 -10.42
CA PHE A 154 28.92 -14.28 -10.79
C PHE A 154 28.96 -14.50 -12.29
N ASP A 155 30.01 -14.02 -12.92
CA ASP A 155 30.28 -14.27 -14.32
C ASP A 155 31.14 -15.55 -14.49
N ILE A 156 30.63 -16.50 -15.26
CA ILE A 156 31.43 -17.64 -15.72
C ILE A 156 31.99 -17.31 -17.11
N VAL A 157 33.25 -16.92 -17.14
CA VAL A 157 33.90 -16.49 -18.37
C VAL A 157 34.25 -17.71 -19.24
N LEU A 158 33.46 -17.95 -20.28
CA LEU A 158 33.73 -19.04 -21.26
C LEU A 158 34.76 -18.63 -22.33
N ASN A 159 34.81 -17.35 -22.66
CA ASN A 159 35.74 -16.79 -23.63
C ASN A 159 36.20 -15.39 -23.19
N ASN A 160 37.48 -15.26 -22.85
CA ASN A 160 38.04 -14.01 -22.34
C ASN A 160 37.99 -12.85 -23.35
N PHE A 161 38.13 -13.12 -24.63
CA PHE A 161 38.09 -12.10 -25.68
C PHE A 161 36.68 -11.50 -25.78
N SER A 162 35.68 -12.35 -25.89
CA SER A 162 34.28 -11.91 -25.96
C SER A 162 33.82 -11.20 -24.66
N TYR A 163 34.25 -11.70 -23.51
CA TYR A 163 33.93 -11.10 -22.24
C TYR A 163 34.49 -9.69 -22.06
N ASN A 164 35.75 -9.48 -22.49
CA ASN A 164 36.39 -8.17 -22.44
C ASN A 164 35.76 -7.14 -23.40
N LEU A 165 35.11 -7.59 -24.47
CA LEU A 165 34.35 -6.71 -25.38
C LEU A 165 32.99 -6.33 -24.82
N TYR A 166 32.42 -7.19 -23.98
CA TYR A 166 31.11 -6.93 -23.32
C TYR A 166 31.23 -6.01 -22.09
N LYS A 167 32.32 -6.15 -21.33
CA LYS A 167 32.57 -5.38 -20.12
C LYS A 167 33.02 -3.95 -20.40
#